data_148b9586017b5577ab47d85617c3f23e
#
_entry.id   148b9586017b5577ab47d85617c3f23e
#
_cell.length_a   1.000
_cell.length_b   1.000
_cell.length_c   1.000
_cell.angle_alpha   90.00
_cell.angle_beta   90.00
_cell.angle_gamma   90.00
#
_symmetry.space_group_name_H-M   'P 1'
#
loop_
_entity.id
_entity.type
_entity.pdbx_description
1 polymer ?
#
loop_
_entity_poly.entity_id
_entity_poly.type
_entity_poly.pdbx_seq_one_letter_code
_entity_poly.pdbx_strand_id
1 'polypeptide(L)'
;MYFDINELNLPRHSLVLLGWIRQAENNLWQTLPPVPVAASARQKISRLLFERLNDIASPALNALLAERLSHTNPIAALNIQLVPQVERDTASAELLEELERTDLASIRTMPILLEQLDRSTVQFTDMIQDMLKRIYRNRADIASTFFSGKEFGEITDISCDGSDLHENGRCTVILTTQAGKFLYKPHDCQTDALYAQLVEQFFSDITYAPHCVVAEGYGFCEFICASSAIQPEEIRQYFHNFGSLSALFHALGSSDLHTENFLASGTRPVLIDLETILTPSPRVFGEAPLPEQLSRFTDAYNHSLAPSSLLPNFTGGRDLSPLMNRNPLAADCPCWMV
;
A
#
# COMPACT_ATOMS: atom_id res chain seq x y z
N MET A 1 -13.95 -15.51 -15.11
CA MET A 1 -13.94 -14.53 -14.03
C MET A 1 -13.83 -15.27 -12.71
N TYR A 2 -12.89 -14.87 -11.88
CA TYR A 2 -12.50 -15.66 -10.69
C TYR A 2 -13.15 -15.18 -9.38
N PHE A 3 -13.88 -14.04 -9.32
CA PHE A 3 -14.48 -13.55 -8.09
C PHE A 3 -16.00 -13.34 -8.22
N ASP A 4 -16.72 -13.45 -7.08
CA ASP A 4 -18.14 -13.16 -7.02
C ASP A 4 -18.36 -11.66 -6.85
N ILE A 5 -18.96 -11.03 -7.84
CA ILE A 5 -19.24 -9.60 -7.87
C ILE A 5 -20.26 -9.20 -6.80
N ASN A 6 -21.14 -10.11 -6.42
CA ASN A 6 -22.18 -9.82 -5.41
C ASN A 6 -21.59 -9.57 -4.02
N GLU A 7 -20.34 -10.01 -3.77
CA GLU A 7 -19.62 -9.72 -2.53
C GLU A 7 -19.10 -8.28 -2.44
N LEU A 8 -19.08 -7.54 -3.56
CA LEU A 8 -18.45 -6.21 -3.61
C LEU A 8 -19.38 -5.08 -3.17
N ASN A 9 -20.61 -5.28 -2.82
CA ASN A 9 -21.55 -4.25 -2.39
C ASN A 9 -21.45 -2.89 -3.17
N LEU A 10 -21.18 -2.98 -4.48
CA LEU A 10 -21.00 -1.85 -5.38
C LEU A 10 -22.24 -1.59 -6.24
N PRO A 11 -22.45 -0.35 -6.73
CA PRO A 11 -23.51 -0.04 -7.68
C PRO A 11 -23.41 -0.91 -8.93
N ARG A 12 -24.55 -1.37 -9.46
CA ARG A 12 -24.57 -2.29 -10.62
C ARG A 12 -23.88 -1.73 -11.86
N HIS A 13 -23.94 -0.42 -12.08
CA HIS A 13 -23.28 0.22 -13.23
C HIS A 13 -21.75 0.06 -13.21
N SER A 14 -21.13 -0.19 -12.03
CA SER A 14 -19.70 -0.50 -11.96
C SER A 14 -19.32 -1.81 -12.69
N LEU A 15 -20.28 -2.70 -12.94
CA LEU A 15 -20.05 -3.95 -13.66
C LEU A 15 -19.61 -3.74 -15.12
N VAL A 16 -19.78 -2.56 -15.65
CA VAL A 16 -19.26 -2.17 -16.96
C VAL A 16 -17.74 -2.40 -17.08
N LEU A 17 -17.01 -2.32 -15.95
CA LEU A 17 -15.56 -2.51 -15.90
C LEU A 17 -15.10 -3.95 -16.13
N LEU A 18 -16.01 -4.93 -16.12
CA LEU A 18 -15.68 -6.33 -16.29
C LEU A 18 -15.04 -6.66 -17.65
N GLY A 19 -15.24 -5.81 -18.65
CA GLY A 19 -14.54 -5.94 -19.94
C GLY A 19 -13.02 -5.86 -19.78
N TRP A 20 -12.53 -4.88 -19.03
CA TRP A 20 -11.11 -4.70 -18.72
C TRP A 20 -10.55 -5.85 -17.88
N ILE A 21 -11.33 -6.33 -16.90
CA ILE A 21 -10.90 -7.46 -16.05
C ILE A 21 -10.71 -8.73 -16.89
N ARG A 22 -11.65 -9.07 -17.75
CA ARG A 22 -11.54 -10.25 -18.64
C ARG A 22 -10.33 -10.15 -19.56
N GLN A 23 -10.07 -8.98 -20.12
CA GLN A 23 -8.89 -8.74 -20.95
C GLN A 23 -7.60 -8.92 -20.16
N ALA A 24 -7.53 -8.36 -18.97
CA ALA A 24 -6.38 -8.50 -18.06
C ALA A 24 -6.14 -9.97 -17.69
N GLU A 25 -7.18 -10.71 -17.29
CA GLU A 25 -7.09 -12.14 -16.96
C GLU A 25 -6.52 -12.96 -18.13
N ASN A 26 -7.01 -12.73 -19.34
CA ASN A 26 -6.52 -13.41 -20.53
C ASN A 26 -5.04 -13.14 -20.79
N ASN A 27 -4.60 -11.90 -20.63
CA ASN A 27 -3.20 -11.51 -20.86
C ASN A 27 -2.28 -12.01 -19.73
N LEU A 28 -2.75 -11.94 -18.49
CA LEU A 28 -1.94 -12.25 -17.31
C LEU A 28 -1.46 -13.70 -17.30
N TRP A 29 -2.36 -14.67 -17.55
CA TRP A 29 -2.07 -16.08 -17.33
C TRP A 29 -1.42 -16.82 -18.49
N GLN A 30 -1.31 -16.19 -19.68
CA GLN A 30 -0.78 -16.85 -20.88
C GLN A 30 0.74 -17.00 -20.90
N THR A 31 1.48 -16.13 -20.22
CA THR A 31 2.96 -16.00 -20.40
C THR A 31 3.75 -16.20 -19.10
N LEU A 32 3.11 -16.67 -18.03
CA LEU A 32 3.74 -16.80 -16.74
C LEU A 32 4.57 -18.09 -16.60
N PRO A 33 5.70 -18.04 -15.85
CA PRO A 33 6.39 -19.23 -15.42
C PRO A 33 5.49 -20.08 -14.51
N PRO A 34 5.81 -21.35 -14.27
CA PRO A 34 5.01 -22.26 -13.46
C PRO A 34 5.13 -21.92 -11.95
N VAL A 35 4.65 -20.74 -11.55
CA VAL A 35 4.46 -20.38 -10.14
C VAL A 35 3.08 -20.88 -9.72
N PRO A 36 3.00 -21.71 -8.68
CA PRO A 36 1.71 -22.18 -8.18
C PRO A 36 0.93 -21.02 -7.55
N VAL A 37 -0.19 -20.65 -8.18
CA VAL A 37 -1.09 -19.60 -7.67
C VAL A 37 -2.48 -20.20 -7.53
N ALA A 38 -2.99 -20.27 -6.33
CA ALA A 38 -4.30 -20.80 -6.00
C ALA A 38 -5.44 -20.03 -6.70
N ALA A 39 -6.57 -20.68 -6.87
CA ALA A 39 -7.75 -20.04 -7.42
C ALA A 39 -8.19 -18.82 -6.58
N SER A 40 -8.09 -18.89 -5.25
CA SER A 40 -8.36 -17.79 -4.32
C SER A 40 -7.47 -16.56 -4.59
N ALA A 41 -6.16 -16.76 -4.74
CA ALA A 41 -5.23 -15.69 -5.05
C ALA A 41 -5.49 -15.07 -6.44
N ARG A 42 -5.83 -15.88 -7.44
CA ARG A 42 -6.25 -15.39 -8.77
C ARG A 42 -7.51 -14.54 -8.68
N GLN A 43 -8.48 -14.98 -7.89
CA GLN A 43 -9.70 -14.24 -7.61
C GLN A 43 -9.40 -12.89 -6.94
N LYS A 44 -8.51 -12.88 -5.96
CA LYS A 44 -8.09 -11.64 -5.28
C LYS A 44 -7.38 -10.67 -6.22
N ILE A 45 -6.53 -11.16 -7.14
CA ILE A 45 -5.89 -10.33 -8.18
C ILE A 45 -6.93 -9.64 -9.06
N SER A 46 -7.91 -10.37 -9.55
CA SER A 46 -8.98 -9.81 -10.37
C SER A 46 -9.82 -8.79 -9.60
N ARG A 47 -10.07 -9.06 -8.33
CA ARG A 47 -10.77 -8.14 -7.43
C ARG A 47 -9.99 -6.85 -7.19
N LEU A 48 -8.70 -6.92 -6.90
CA LEU A 48 -7.84 -5.75 -6.71
C LEU A 48 -7.81 -4.87 -7.96
N LEU A 49 -7.72 -5.47 -9.15
CA LEU A 49 -7.82 -4.70 -10.39
C LEU A 49 -9.19 -4.03 -10.52
N PHE A 50 -10.28 -4.75 -10.23
CA PHE A 50 -11.62 -4.19 -10.29
C PHE A 50 -11.79 -3.00 -9.34
N GLU A 51 -11.38 -3.12 -8.08
CA GLU A 51 -11.42 -2.07 -7.07
C GLU A 51 -10.65 -0.82 -7.57
N ARG A 52 -9.44 -1.01 -8.08
CA ARG A 52 -8.62 0.06 -8.64
C ARG A 52 -9.27 0.76 -9.84
N LEU A 53 -9.86 0.01 -10.78
CA LEU A 53 -10.57 0.59 -11.92
C LEU A 53 -11.86 1.29 -11.50
N ASN A 54 -12.55 0.75 -10.48
CA ASN A 54 -13.75 1.36 -9.93
C ASN A 54 -13.44 2.72 -9.28
N ASP A 55 -12.33 2.85 -8.56
CA ASP A 55 -11.92 4.13 -7.97
C ASP A 55 -11.68 5.20 -9.06
N ILE A 56 -11.09 4.81 -10.19
CA ILE A 56 -10.88 5.70 -11.34
C ILE A 56 -12.21 6.06 -12.00
N ALA A 57 -13.11 5.09 -12.17
CA ALA A 57 -14.34 5.26 -12.93
C ALA A 57 -15.50 5.88 -12.13
N SER A 58 -15.52 5.66 -10.81
CA SER A 58 -16.65 6.05 -9.94
C SER A 58 -17.09 7.51 -10.09
N PRO A 59 -16.21 8.52 -10.17
CA PRO A 59 -16.65 9.90 -10.34
C PRO A 59 -17.47 10.10 -11.65
N ALA A 60 -17.01 9.52 -12.75
CA ALA A 60 -17.68 9.63 -14.04
C ALA A 60 -18.98 8.81 -14.10
N LEU A 61 -18.94 7.58 -13.58
CA LEU A 61 -20.13 6.71 -13.52
C LEU A 61 -21.22 7.29 -12.62
N ASN A 62 -20.82 7.87 -11.47
CA ASN A 62 -21.76 8.55 -10.58
C ASN A 62 -22.34 9.84 -11.21
N ALA A 63 -21.56 10.55 -12.04
CA ALA A 63 -22.07 11.70 -12.78
C ALA A 63 -23.16 11.27 -13.81
N LEU A 64 -22.92 10.20 -14.57
CA LEU A 64 -23.92 9.63 -15.48
C LEU A 64 -25.18 9.17 -14.74
N LEU A 65 -25.02 8.54 -13.57
CA LEU A 65 -26.14 8.13 -12.74
C LEU A 65 -26.90 9.33 -12.19
N ALA A 66 -26.21 10.39 -11.74
CA ALA A 66 -26.83 11.61 -11.24
C ALA A 66 -27.60 12.34 -12.34
N GLU A 67 -27.05 12.43 -13.55
CA GLU A 67 -27.72 12.97 -14.72
C GLU A 67 -29.05 12.22 -14.99
N ARG A 68 -28.97 10.89 -15.07
CA ARG A 68 -30.15 10.04 -15.29
C ARG A 68 -31.20 10.22 -14.21
N LEU A 69 -30.82 10.17 -12.94
CA LEU A 69 -31.74 10.37 -11.82
C LEU A 69 -32.35 11.78 -11.78
N SER A 70 -31.63 12.81 -12.23
CA SER A 70 -32.11 14.20 -12.20
C SER A 70 -33.36 14.43 -13.06
N HIS A 71 -33.60 13.57 -14.03
CA HIS A 71 -34.82 13.61 -14.85
C HIS A 71 -36.09 13.23 -14.07
N THR A 72 -35.97 12.41 -13.04
CA THR A 72 -37.09 11.93 -12.21
C THR A 72 -37.04 12.51 -10.80
N ASN A 73 -35.84 12.78 -10.28
CA ASN A 73 -35.62 13.30 -8.92
C ASN A 73 -34.58 14.43 -8.95
N PRO A 74 -35.03 15.72 -8.93
CA PRO A 74 -34.12 16.86 -9.00
C PRO A 74 -33.06 16.92 -7.88
N ILE A 75 -33.31 16.26 -6.74
CA ILE A 75 -32.32 16.19 -5.61
C ILE A 75 -31.03 15.50 -6.03
N ALA A 76 -31.12 14.58 -7.00
CA ALA A 76 -29.94 13.86 -7.53
C ALA A 76 -28.88 14.82 -8.10
N ALA A 77 -29.30 15.94 -8.68
CA ALA A 77 -28.37 16.94 -9.21
C ALA A 77 -27.54 17.64 -8.10
N LEU A 78 -28.06 17.69 -6.89
CA LEU A 78 -27.39 18.28 -5.74
C LEU A 78 -26.46 17.24 -5.03
N ASN A 79 -27.05 16.10 -4.72
CA ASN A 79 -26.31 15.00 -4.09
C ASN A 79 -27.06 13.68 -4.28
N ILE A 80 -26.46 12.77 -5.01
CA ILE A 80 -27.00 11.43 -5.29
C ILE A 80 -27.27 10.60 -4.02
N GLN A 81 -26.53 10.84 -2.94
CA GLN A 81 -26.70 10.13 -1.67
C GLN A 81 -28.02 10.48 -0.95
N LEU A 82 -28.65 11.60 -1.32
CA LEU A 82 -29.95 12.01 -0.78
C LEU A 82 -31.14 11.32 -1.49
N VAL A 83 -30.87 10.68 -2.62
CA VAL A 83 -31.90 9.91 -3.35
C VAL A 83 -32.11 8.57 -2.64
N PRO A 84 -33.37 8.07 -2.49
CA PRO A 84 -33.62 6.77 -1.89
C PRO A 84 -32.83 5.63 -2.55
N GLN A 85 -32.34 4.69 -1.74
CA GLN A 85 -31.47 3.58 -2.20
C GLN A 85 -32.14 2.78 -3.35
N VAL A 86 -33.46 2.50 -3.22
CA VAL A 86 -34.19 1.73 -4.23
C VAL A 86 -34.19 2.42 -5.60
N GLU A 87 -34.35 3.75 -5.62
CA GLU A 87 -34.30 4.53 -6.86
C GLU A 87 -32.88 4.50 -7.45
N ARG A 88 -31.86 4.64 -6.61
CA ARG A 88 -30.44 4.54 -7.03
C ARG A 88 -30.12 3.18 -7.62
N ASP A 89 -30.57 2.11 -6.98
CA ASP A 89 -30.33 0.74 -7.44
C ASP A 89 -31.02 0.45 -8.77
N THR A 90 -32.25 0.93 -8.94
CA THR A 90 -33.01 0.81 -10.19
C THR A 90 -32.31 1.58 -11.32
N ALA A 91 -31.99 2.85 -11.10
CA ALA A 91 -31.30 3.67 -12.09
C ALA A 91 -29.88 3.16 -12.41
N SER A 92 -29.20 2.58 -11.44
CA SER A 92 -27.89 1.93 -11.61
C SER A 92 -27.98 0.70 -12.53
N ALA A 93 -29.01 -0.12 -12.36
CA ALA A 93 -29.25 -1.28 -13.23
C ALA A 93 -29.57 -0.85 -14.67
N GLU A 94 -30.46 0.14 -14.82
CA GLU A 94 -30.83 0.68 -16.13
C GLU A 94 -29.64 1.36 -16.83
N LEU A 95 -28.77 2.05 -16.09
CA LEU A 95 -27.55 2.65 -16.63
C LEU A 95 -26.61 1.56 -17.16
N LEU A 96 -26.44 0.46 -16.42
CA LEU A 96 -25.64 -0.67 -16.88
C LEU A 96 -26.18 -1.24 -18.20
N GLU A 97 -27.49 -1.52 -18.26
CA GLU A 97 -28.13 -2.05 -19.48
C GLU A 97 -27.96 -1.10 -20.67
N GLU A 98 -28.06 0.20 -20.44
CA GLU A 98 -27.83 1.21 -21.48
C GLU A 98 -26.38 1.20 -21.96
N LEU A 99 -25.40 1.19 -21.04
CA LEU A 99 -23.98 1.18 -21.37
C LEU A 99 -23.62 -0.09 -22.17
N GLU A 100 -24.13 -1.25 -21.78
CA GLU A 100 -23.91 -2.50 -22.51
C GLU A 100 -24.58 -2.46 -23.90
N ARG A 101 -25.83 -2.02 -24.00
CA ARG A 101 -26.57 -1.93 -25.26
C ARG A 101 -25.93 -0.97 -26.26
N THR A 102 -25.35 0.13 -25.78
CA THR A 102 -24.74 1.18 -26.59
C THR A 102 -23.24 0.99 -26.81
N ASP A 103 -22.68 -0.17 -26.43
CA ASP A 103 -21.25 -0.45 -26.49
C ASP A 103 -20.42 0.67 -25.85
N LEU A 104 -20.82 1.07 -24.66
CA LEU A 104 -20.16 2.11 -23.85
C LEU A 104 -20.14 3.50 -24.49
N ALA A 105 -21.12 3.86 -25.33
CA ALA A 105 -21.10 5.11 -26.06
C ALA A 105 -20.83 6.34 -25.19
N SER A 106 -21.50 6.46 -24.02
CA SER A 106 -21.30 7.58 -23.09
C SER A 106 -19.89 7.60 -22.50
N ILE A 107 -19.31 6.45 -22.17
CA ILE A 107 -17.92 6.33 -21.68
C ILE A 107 -16.93 6.64 -22.81
N ARG A 108 -17.22 6.22 -24.04
CA ARG A 108 -16.38 6.51 -25.22
C ARG A 108 -16.25 8.00 -25.52
N THR A 109 -17.18 8.83 -25.06
CA THR A 109 -17.05 10.30 -25.14
C THR A 109 -16.09 10.88 -24.11
N MET A 110 -15.56 10.06 -23.20
CA MET A 110 -14.64 10.44 -22.12
C MET A 110 -13.21 9.86 -22.39
N PRO A 111 -12.45 10.41 -23.34
CA PRO A 111 -11.19 9.81 -23.78
C PRO A 111 -10.14 9.72 -22.67
N ILE A 112 -10.13 10.68 -21.74
CA ILE A 112 -9.22 10.66 -20.58
C ILE A 112 -9.55 9.50 -19.64
N LEU A 113 -10.85 9.24 -19.39
CA LEU A 113 -11.26 8.11 -18.56
C LEU A 113 -10.83 6.79 -19.19
N LEU A 114 -11.09 6.59 -20.50
CA LEU A 114 -10.67 5.39 -21.20
C LEU A 114 -9.16 5.18 -21.14
N GLU A 115 -8.38 6.23 -21.40
CA GLU A 115 -6.92 6.18 -21.32
C GLU A 115 -6.45 5.78 -19.91
N GLN A 116 -7.08 6.30 -18.86
CA GLN A 116 -6.74 5.97 -17.47
C GLN A 116 -7.09 4.52 -17.14
N LEU A 117 -8.25 4.03 -17.58
CA LEU A 117 -8.66 2.64 -17.36
C LEU A 117 -7.72 1.66 -18.10
N ASP A 118 -7.42 1.93 -19.38
CA ASP A 118 -6.51 1.11 -20.17
C ASP A 118 -5.10 1.11 -19.58
N ARG A 119 -4.57 2.29 -19.24
CA ARG A 119 -3.25 2.45 -18.63
C ARG A 119 -3.16 1.73 -17.30
N SER A 120 -4.16 1.91 -16.42
CA SER A 120 -4.18 1.26 -15.10
C SER A 120 -4.26 -0.26 -15.23
N THR A 121 -5.03 -0.78 -16.21
CA THR A 121 -5.12 -2.20 -16.49
C THR A 121 -3.77 -2.79 -16.93
N VAL A 122 -3.08 -2.11 -17.84
CA VAL A 122 -1.75 -2.54 -18.32
C VAL A 122 -0.74 -2.50 -17.18
N GLN A 123 -0.64 -1.39 -16.46
CA GLN A 123 0.29 -1.22 -15.34
C GLN A 123 0.10 -2.28 -14.26
N PHE A 124 -1.14 -2.56 -13.89
CA PHE A 124 -1.45 -3.60 -12.91
C PHE A 124 -1.08 -4.99 -13.41
N THR A 125 -1.42 -5.31 -14.65
CA THR A 125 -1.10 -6.61 -15.27
C THR A 125 0.40 -6.82 -15.34
N ASP A 126 1.16 -5.81 -15.77
CA ASP A 126 2.62 -5.85 -15.85
C ASP A 126 3.25 -6.02 -14.46
N MET A 127 2.74 -5.31 -13.44
CA MET A 127 3.20 -5.44 -12.07
C MET A 127 3.04 -6.87 -11.54
N ILE A 128 1.88 -7.48 -11.73
CA ILE A 128 1.62 -8.85 -11.28
C ILE A 128 2.48 -9.86 -12.06
N GLN A 129 2.62 -9.69 -13.37
CA GLN A 129 3.48 -10.54 -14.19
C GLN A 129 4.95 -10.46 -13.74
N ASP A 130 5.46 -9.26 -13.57
CA ASP A 130 6.84 -9.03 -13.11
C ASP A 130 7.06 -9.65 -11.73
N MET A 131 6.14 -9.42 -10.79
CA MET A 131 6.20 -10.01 -9.46
C MET A 131 6.29 -11.54 -9.53
N LEU A 132 5.38 -12.20 -10.26
CA LEU A 132 5.37 -13.67 -10.35
C LEU A 132 6.63 -14.21 -11.05
N LYS A 133 7.14 -13.55 -12.11
CA LYS A 133 8.41 -13.89 -12.74
C LYS A 133 9.60 -13.75 -11.78
N ARG A 134 9.61 -12.70 -10.97
CA ARG A 134 10.65 -12.42 -9.97
C ARG A 134 10.61 -13.43 -8.83
N ILE A 135 9.43 -13.79 -8.33
CA ILE A 135 9.24 -14.87 -7.35
C ILE A 135 9.80 -16.19 -7.88
N TYR A 136 9.50 -16.55 -9.13
CA TYR A 136 10.02 -17.76 -9.73
C TYR A 136 11.55 -17.78 -9.80
N ARG A 137 12.16 -16.68 -10.20
CA ARG A 137 13.62 -16.54 -10.30
C ARG A 137 14.32 -16.65 -8.95
N ASN A 138 13.74 -16.08 -7.91
CA ASN A 138 14.35 -15.99 -6.57
C ASN A 138 13.79 -17.02 -5.59
N ARG A 139 13.04 -18.04 -6.06
CA ARG A 139 12.33 -18.95 -5.16
C ARG A 139 13.24 -19.69 -4.16
N ALA A 140 14.47 -20.01 -4.56
CA ALA A 140 15.42 -20.67 -3.68
C ALA A 140 15.90 -19.75 -2.56
N ASP A 141 16.19 -18.49 -2.87
CA ASP A 141 16.63 -17.49 -1.90
C ASP A 141 15.48 -17.11 -0.94
N ILE A 142 14.25 -16.97 -1.45
CA ILE A 142 13.04 -16.77 -0.65
C ILE A 142 12.84 -17.93 0.33
N ALA A 143 12.92 -19.17 -0.17
CA ALA A 143 12.78 -20.36 0.66
C ALA A 143 13.89 -20.45 1.73
N SER A 144 15.12 -20.17 1.36
CA SER A 144 16.27 -20.19 2.28
C SER A 144 16.14 -19.12 3.35
N THR A 145 15.80 -17.89 2.97
CA THR A 145 15.80 -16.73 3.86
C THR A 145 14.59 -16.74 4.80
N PHE A 146 13.39 -17.02 4.30
CA PHE A 146 12.15 -16.85 5.08
C PHE A 146 11.58 -18.17 5.62
N PHE A 147 11.90 -19.30 5.01
CA PHE A 147 11.26 -20.58 5.30
C PHE A 147 12.25 -21.69 5.68
N SER A 148 13.46 -21.33 6.15
CA SER A 148 14.50 -22.28 6.58
C SER A 148 14.84 -23.33 5.51
N GLY A 149 14.84 -22.94 4.25
CA GLY A 149 15.15 -23.80 3.10
C GLY A 149 13.99 -24.68 2.62
N LYS A 150 12.81 -24.56 3.23
CA LYS A 150 11.63 -25.31 2.78
C LYS A 150 10.90 -24.56 1.67
N GLU A 151 10.40 -25.29 0.68
CA GLU A 151 9.55 -24.71 -0.35
C GLU A 151 8.32 -24.05 0.27
N PHE A 152 7.98 -22.84 -0.16
CA PHE A 152 6.85 -22.08 0.39
C PHE A 152 5.48 -22.53 -0.19
N GLY A 153 5.49 -23.36 -1.23
CA GLY A 153 4.27 -23.92 -1.82
C GLY A 153 3.50 -22.94 -2.69
N GLU A 154 2.18 -23.10 -2.69
CA GLU A 154 1.27 -22.32 -3.50
C GLU A 154 0.98 -20.95 -2.85
N ILE A 155 0.91 -19.89 -3.68
CA ILE A 155 0.43 -18.57 -3.27
C ILE A 155 -1.09 -18.66 -3.12
N THR A 156 -1.60 -18.50 -1.90
CA THR A 156 -3.01 -18.68 -1.55
C THR A 156 -3.77 -17.37 -1.46
N ASP A 157 -3.07 -16.25 -1.17
CA ASP A 157 -3.66 -14.91 -1.08
C ASP A 157 -2.63 -13.83 -1.42
N ILE A 158 -3.13 -12.66 -1.86
CA ILE A 158 -2.36 -11.47 -2.21
C ILE A 158 -3.09 -10.24 -1.65
N SER A 159 -2.35 -9.35 -0.99
CA SER A 159 -2.86 -8.05 -0.56
C SER A 159 -1.91 -6.91 -0.95
N CYS A 160 -2.49 -5.78 -1.35
CA CYS A 160 -1.80 -4.50 -1.57
C CYS A 160 -2.30 -3.45 -0.56
N ASP A 161 -3.02 -3.86 0.48
CA ASP A 161 -3.65 -2.96 1.44
C ASP A 161 -2.59 -2.17 2.21
N GLY A 162 -2.81 -0.87 2.36
CA GLY A 162 -1.92 0.02 3.10
C GLY A 162 -0.62 0.41 2.39
N SER A 163 -0.46 0.04 1.11
CA SER A 163 0.72 0.43 0.33
C SER A 163 0.39 1.56 -0.63
N ASP A 164 1.21 2.60 -0.60
CA ASP A 164 1.16 3.68 -1.58
C ASP A 164 1.50 3.17 -2.98
N LEU A 165 0.93 3.85 -3.98
CA LEU A 165 1.25 3.58 -5.37
C LEU A 165 2.51 4.35 -5.78
N HIS A 166 3.58 3.62 -6.07
CA HIS A 166 4.81 4.16 -6.62
C HIS A 166 4.76 4.31 -8.15
N GLU A 167 5.90 4.59 -8.77
CA GLU A 167 6.04 4.74 -10.21
C GLU A 167 5.36 3.61 -11.01
N ASN A 168 4.62 4.00 -12.04
CA ASN A 168 3.83 3.10 -12.89
C ASN A 168 2.77 2.29 -12.13
N GLY A 169 2.26 2.83 -11.00
CA GLY A 169 1.22 2.20 -10.23
C GLY A 169 1.63 0.89 -9.55
N ARG A 170 2.93 0.72 -9.29
CA ARG A 170 3.46 -0.39 -8.49
C ARG A 170 3.22 -0.15 -7.02
N CYS A 171 3.06 -1.22 -6.26
CA CYS A 171 2.88 -1.17 -4.81
C CYS A 171 3.60 -2.34 -4.14
N THR A 172 3.88 -2.23 -2.86
CA THR A 172 4.30 -3.37 -2.05
C THR A 172 3.17 -4.39 -1.97
N VAL A 173 3.50 -5.67 -2.12
CA VAL A 173 2.53 -6.76 -2.13
C VAL A 173 2.83 -7.75 -1.02
N ILE A 174 1.85 -7.99 -0.15
CA ILE A 174 1.90 -9.07 0.83
C ILE A 174 1.43 -10.36 0.15
N LEU A 175 2.27 -11.37 0.21
CA LEU A 175 2.00 -12.70 -0.35
C LEU A 175 1.78 -13.69 0.79
N THR A 176 0.64 -14.36 0.78
CA THR A 176 0.36 -15.48 1.67
C THR A 176 0.57 -16.78 0.92
N THR A 177 1.34 -17.68 1.49
CA THR A 177 1.64 -19.00 0.93
C THR A 177 1.27 -20.11 1.91
N GLN A 178 1.40 -21.36 1.50
CA GLN A 178 1.19 -22.50 2.39
C GLN A 178 2.18 -22.54 3.54
N ALA A 179 3.40 -22.01 3.39
CA ALA A 179 4.43 -21.99 4.44
C ALA A 179 4.38 -20.75 5.34
N GLY A 180 3.75 -19.66 4.90
CA GLY A 180 3.70 -18.39 5.62
C GLY A 180 3.58 -17.20 4.70
N LYS A 181 3.94 -16.01 5.22
CA LYS A 181 3.83 -14.75 4.48
C LYS A 181 5.21 -14.14 4.21
N PHE A 182 5.32 -13.40 3.11
CA PHE A 182 6.45 -12.52 2.81
C PHE A 182 5.96 -11.35 1.94
N LEU A 183 6.80 -10.32 1.81
CA LEU A 183 6.49 -9.14 1.01
C LEU A 183 7.30 -9.13 -0.27
N TYR A 184 6.69 -8.64 -1.34
CA TYR A 184 7.38 -8.21 -2.54
C TYR A 184 7.40 -6.68 -2.57
N LYS A 185 8.61 -6.09 -2.66
CA LYS A 185 8.82 -4.64 -2.84
C LYS A 185 9.29 -4.39 -4.27
N PRO A 186 8.56 -3.59 -5.06
CA PRO A 186 8.90 -3.33 -6.48
C PRO A 186 10.00 -2.27 -6.67
N HIS A 187 10.76 -1.96 -5.63
CA HIS A 187 11.86 -1.00 -5.58
C HIS A 187 13.11 -1.61 -4.93
N ASP A 188 14.22 -0.89 -4.99
CA ASP A 188 15.48 -1.34 -4.43
C ASP A 188 15.41 -1.51 -2.91
N CYS A 189 15.83 -2.68 -2.41
CA CYS A 189 15.86 -3.03 -1.00
C CYS A 189 17.29 -3.09 -0.42
N GLN A 190 18.28 -2.47 -1.05
CA GLN A 190 19.67 -2.47 -0.54
C GLN A 190 19.76 -1.77 0.80
N THR A 191 19.00 -0.69 0.98
CA THR A 191 18.94 0.04 2.26
C THR A 191 18.35 -0.82 3.36
N ASP A 192 17.28 -1.59 3.08
CA ASP A 192 16.68 -2.55 4.02
C ASP A 192 17.70 -3.60 4.46
N ALA A 193 18.44 -4.17 3.53
CA ALA A 193 19.46 -5.18 3.84
C ALA A 193 20.65 -4.61 4.62
N LEU A 194 21.09 -3.39 4.31
CA LEU A 194 22.14 -2.71 5.05
C LEU A 194 21.70 -2.43 6.49
N TYR A 195 20.48 -1.95 6.67
CA TYR A 195 19.90 -1.73 8.00
C TYR A 195 19.78 -3.02 8.79
N ALA A 196 19.36 -4.12 8.15
CA ALA A 196 19.28 -5.42 8.80
C ALA A 196 20.66 -5.86 9.33
N GLN A 197 21.73 -5.71 8.54
CA GLN A 197 23.10 -5.99 8.98
C GLN A 197 23.53 -5.10 10.16
N LEU A 198 23.19 -3.81 10.12
CA LEU A 198 23.48 -2.87 11.19
C LEU A 198 22.76 -3.27 12.50
N VAL A 199 21.50 -3.62 12.40
CA VAL A 199 20.69 -4.06 13.55
C VAL A 199 21.25 -5.38 14.11
N GLU A 200 21.52 -6.36 13.29
CA GLU A 200 22.05 -7.64 13.72
C GLU A 200 23.38 -7.47 14.47
N GLN A 201 24.25 -6.61 13.97
CA GLN A 201 25.58 -6.42 14.54
C GLN A 201 25.59 -5.58 15.83
N PHE A 202 24.75 -4.56 15.95
CA PHE A 202 24.87 -3.56 16.99
C PHE A 202 23.61 -3.32 17.84
N PHE A 203 22.43 -3.72 17.37
CA PHE A 203 21.15 -3.31 17.95
C PHE A 203 20.15 -4.46 18.15
N SER A 204 20.58 -5.70 18.03
CA SER A 204 19.72 -6.89 18.14
C SER A 204 18.99 -7.02 19.47
N ASP A 205 19.48 -6.39 20.54
CA ASP A 205 18.81 -6.35 21.86
C ASP A 205 17.67 -5.33 21.90
N ILE A 206 17.70 -4.33 21.02
CA ILE A 206 16.79 -3.18 21.02
C ILE A 206 15.66 -3.36 20.01
N THR A 207 16.00 -3.85 18.83
CA THR A 207 15.07 -3.97 17.70
C THR A 207 15.32 -5.24 16.91
N TYR A 208 14.48 -5.46 15.93
CA TYR A 208 14.63 -6.46 14.89
C TYR A 208 14.49 -5.76 13.53
N ALA A 209 15.21 -6.18 12.54
CA ALA A 209 15.05 -5.73 11.17
C ALA A 209 14.60 -6.90 10.29
N PRO A 210 13.59 -6.72 9.41
CA PRO A 210 13.18 -7.79 8.51
C PRO A 210 14.34 -8.28 7.63
N HIS A 211 14.48 -9.58 7.49
CA HIS A 211 15.41 -10.13 6.51
C HIS A 211 14.92 -9.83 5.09
N CYS A 212 15.87 -9.58 4.19
CA CYS A 212 15.54 -9.26 2.80
C CYS A 212 16.33 -10.10 1.80
N VAL A 213 15.66 -10.49 0.72
CA VAL A 213 16.28 -11.01 -0.50
C VAL A 213 16.33 -9.84 -1.48
N VAL A 214 17.55 -9.33 -1.73
CA VAL A 214 17.77 -8.15 -2.57
C VAL A 214 18.10 -8.57 -4.00
N ALA A 215 17.45 -7.91 -4.96
CA ALA A 215 17.74 -8.04 -6.38
C ALA A 215 17.78 -6.64 -7.03
N GLU A 216 18.25 -6.57 -8.27
CA GLU A 216 18.37 -5.29 -8.98
C GLU A 216 16.99 -4.65 -9.23
N GLY A 217 16.73 -3.54 -8.54
CA GLY A 217 15.50 -2.75 -8.66
C GLY A 217 14.25 -3.37 -8.02
N TYR A 218 14.40 -4.40 -7.18
CA TYR A 218 13.31 -4.97 -6.37
C TYR A 218 13.87 -5.83 -5.24
N GLY A 219 12.99 -6.21 -4.31
CA GLY A 219 13.35 -7.17 -3.27
C GLY A 219 12.15 -7.94 -2.72
N PHE A 220 12.48 -8.86 -1.83
CA PHE A 220 11.49 -9.55 -0.99
C PHE A 220 11.90 -9.37 0.46
N CYS A 221 10.94 -9.11 1.33
CA CYS A 221 11.19 -8.90 2.74
C CYS A 221 10.35 -9.86 3.58
N GLU A 222 10.87 -10.19 4.74
CA GLU A 222 10.18 -10.98 5.74
C GLU A 222 8.91 -10.26 6.20
N PHE A 223 7.83 -11.00 6.34
CA PHE A 223 6.59 -10.46 6.91
C PHE A 223 6.67 -10.48 8.43
N ILE A 224 6.62 -9.31 9.05
CA ILE A 224 6.65 -9.18 10.50
C ILE A 224 5.23 -9.19 11.05
N CYS A 225 4.97 -10.14 11.96
CA CYS A 225 3.73 -10.14 12.70
C CYS A 225 3.80 -9.12 13.84
N ALA A 226 2.90 -8.15 13.82
CA ALA A 226 2.76 -7.22 14.93
C ALA A 226 2.29 -7.97 16.20
N SER A 227 2.86 -7.61 17.35
CA SER A 227 2.42 -8.08 18.65
C SER A 227 2.59 -6.97 19.69
N SER A 228 1.57 -6.77 20.54
CA SER A 228 1.58 -5.72 21.56
C SER A 228 2.42 -6.10 22.76
N ALA A 229 3.09 -5.10 23.35
CA ALA A 229 3.53 -5.15 24.74
C ALA A 229 2.31 -4.98 25.66
N ILE A 230 2.06 -5.90 26.56
CA ILE A 230 0.85 -5.94 27.40
C ILE A 230 1.19 -5.55 28.85
N GLN A 231 2.31 -6.04 29.37
CA GLN A 231 2.71 -5.80 30.75
C GLN A 231 3.38 -4.43 30.91
N PRO A 232 3.24 -3.75 32.05
CA PRO A 232 3.86 -2.45 32.28
C PRO A 232 5.38 -2.43 32.05
N GLU A 233 6.07 -3.51 32.39
CA GLU A 233 7.51 -3.68 32.17
C GLU A 233 7.84 -3.78 30.68
N GLU A 234 7.06 -4.53 29.91
CA GLU A 234 7.22 -4.67 28.47
C GLU A 234 7.00 -3.33 27.76
N ILE A 235 6.00 -2.57 28.21
CA ILE A 235 5.71 -1.23 27.69
C ILE A 235 6.88 -0.28 27.97
N ARG A 236 7.43 -0.27 29.20
CA ARG A 236 8.61 0.53 29.52
C ARG A 236 9.80 0.15 28.66
N GLN A 237 10.03 -1.14 28.48
CA GLN A 237 11.10 -1.63 27.63
C GLN A 237 10.90 -1.23 26.16
N TYR A 238 9.67 -1.30 25.66
CA TYR A 238 9.34 -0.83 24.29
C TYR A 238 9.73 0.64 24.11
N PHE A 239 9.30 1.52 25.01
CA PHE A 239 9.63 2.96 24.93
C PHE A 239 11.10 3.25 25.16
N HIS A 240 11.78 2.48 25.99
CA HIS A 240 13.25 2.57 26.14
C HIS A 240 13.95 2.23 24.83
N ASN A 241 13.55 1.13 24.20
CA ASN A 241 14.08 0.69 22.90
C ASN A 241 13.77 1.70 21.80
N PHE A 242 12.54 2.24 21.78
CA PHE A 242 12.13 3.29 20.86
C PHE A 242 13.00 4.55 20.98
N GLY A 243 13.31 4.99 22.22
CA GLY A 243 14.22 6.10 22.46
C GLY A 243 15.64 5.84 21.94
N SER A 244 16.14 4.62 22.10
CA SER A 244 17.45 4.22 21.58
C SER A 244 17.48 4.22 20.06
N LEU A 245 16.42 3.72 19.42
CA LEU A 245 16.25 3.79 17.95
C LEU A 245 16.13 5.22 17.45
N SER A 246 15.45 6.09 18.19
CA SER A 246 15.35 7.50 17.82
C SER A 246 16.72 8.17 17.72
N ALA A 247 17.63 7.83 18.64
CA ALA A 247 19.03 8.31 18.58
C ALA A 247 19.77 7.77 17.35
N LEU A 248 19.56 6.49 16.99
CA LEU A 248 20.12 5.90 15.78
C LEU A 248 19.61 6.60 14.53
N PHE A 249 18.30 6.76 14.39
CA PHE A 249 17.71 7.40 13.22
C PHE A 249 18.08 8.87 13.08
N HIS A 250 18.26 9.56 14.21
CA HIS A 250 18.84 10.90 14.21
C HIS A 250 20.26 10.90 13.62
N ALA A 251 21.10 9.96 14.05
CA ALA A 251 22.47 9.84 13.55
C ALA A 251 22.54 9.45 12.06
N LEU A 252 21.55 8.68 11.59
CA LEU A 252 21.40 8.29 10.16
C LEU A 252 20.74 9.38 9.30
N GLY A 253 20.32 10.51 9.87
CA GLY A 253 19.64 11.56 9.13
C GLY A 253 18.30 11.12 8.52
N SER A 254 17.61 10.20 9.18
CA SER A 254 16.35 9.62 8.68
C SER A 254 15.23 10.65 8.74
N SER A 255 14.35 10.59 7.77
CA SER A 255 13.12 11.40 7.71
C SER A 255 11.91 10.49 7.48
N ASP A 256 10.70 11.04 7.60
CA ASP A 256 9.45 10.35 7.28
C ASP A 256 9.21 9.01 8.02
N LEU A 257 9.67 8.93 9.27
CA LEU A 257 9.50 7.76 10.12
C LEU A 257 8.16 7.86 10.88
N HIS A 258 7.07 7.94 10.14
CA HIS A 258 5.74 8.06 10.72
C HIS A 258 5.18 6.71 11.22
N THR A 259 3.98 6.76 11.78
CA THR A 259 3.37 5.62 12.49
C THR A 259 3.15 4.38 11.62
N GLU A 260 2.98 4.54 10.31
CA GLU A 260 2.75 3.41 9.39
C GLU A 260 4.05 2.65 9.06
N ASN A 261 5.21 3.27 9.32
CA ASN A 261 6.52 2.67 9.10
C ASN A 261 7.03 1.88 10.31
N PHE A 262 6.27 1.87 11.43
CA PHE A 262 6.64 1.14 12.64
C PHE A 262 5.64 0.05 13.00
N LEU A 263 6.17 -1.12 13.37
CA LEU A 263 5.42 -2.19 14.02
C LEU A 263 5.92 -2.40 15.44
N ALA A 264 5.03 -2.73 16.35
CA ALA A 264 5.40 -3.28 17.65
C ALA A 264 5.54 -4.81 17.53
N SER A 265 6.68 -5.35 17.94
CA SER A 265 6.88 -6.79 18.12
C SER A 265 7.29 -7.06 19.55
N GLY A 266 6.28 -7.16 20.44
CA GLY A 266 6.47 -7.20 21.89
C GLY A 266 7.18 -5.94 22.39
N THR A 267 8.37 -6.09 22.98
CA THR A 267 9.19 -4.98 23.49
C THR A 267 10.04 -4.28 22.44
N ARG A 268 10.00 -4.75 21.18
CA ARG A 268 10.85 -4.26 20.10
C ARG A 268 10.03 -3.41 19.13
N PRO A 269 10.36 -2.11 18.95
CA PRO A 269 9.88 -1.34 17.81
C PRO A 269 10.61 -1.79 16.55
N VAL A 270 9.88 -2.17 15.52
CA VAL A 270 10.42 -2.66 14.24
C VAL A 270 10.07 -1.66 13.15
N LEU A 271 11.09 -1.18 12.45
CA LEU A 271 10.92 -0.34 11.27
C LEU A 271 10.77 -1.21 10.04
N ILE A 272 9.75 -0.95 9.22
CA ILE A 272 9.39 -1.78 8.07
C ILE A 272 9.54 -1.05 6.73
N ASP A 273 9.70 0.27 6.75
CA ASP A 273 9.96 1.09 5.58
C ASP A 273 11.18 1.97 5.80
N LEU A 274 12.18 1.78 4.95
CA LEU A 274 13.53 2.31 5.10
C LEU A 274 13.94 3.23 3.92
N GLU A 275 13.01 3.65 3.09
CA GLU A 275 13.29 4.45 1.90
C GLU A 275 13.95 5.81 2.24
N THR A 276 13.73 6.29 3.45
CA THR A 276 14.17 7.63 3.89
C THR A 276 15.35 7.64 4.85
N ILE A 277 16.02 6.50 5.06
CA ILE A 277 17.29 6.48 5.81
C ILE A 277 18.44 6.99 4.94
N LEU A 278 19.39 7.69 5.56
CA LEU A 278 20.55 8.28 4.90
C LEU A 278 20.18 9.27 3.80
N THR A 279 18.97 9.83 3.87
CA THR A 279 18.53 10.85 2.93
C THR A 279 19.30 12.16 3.21
N PRO A 280 19.97 12.75 2.21
CA PRO A 280 20.63 14.03 2.41
C PRO A 280 19.58 15.10 2.75
N SER A 281 19.85 15.89 3.79
CA SER A 281 18.99 17.04 4.13
C SER A 281 18.70 17.87 2.90
N PRO A 282 17.44 18.19 2.60
CA PRO A 282 17.11 19.01 1.46
C PRO A 282 17.81 20.37 1.63
N ARG A 283 18.80 20.62 0.80
CA ARG A 283 19.34 21.97 0.69
C ARG A 283 18.24 22.81 0.09
N VAL A 284 17.85 23.87 0.77
CA VAL A 284 16.95 24.87 0.20
C VAL A 284 17.75 25.54 -0.93
N PHE A 285 17.57 25.04 -2.16
CA PHE A 285 18.13 25.65 -3.35
C PHE A 285 17.27 26.87 -3.66
N GLY A 286 17.66 28.02 -3.11
CA GLY A 286 17.16 29.34 -3.49
C GLY A 286 18.33 30.24 -3.80
N GLU A 287 18.21 31.04 -4.85
CA GLU A 287 19.27 32.02 -5.26
C GLU A 287 19.46 33.13 -4.23
N ALA A 288 18.57 33.29 -3.26
CA ALA A 288 18.68 34.29 -2.20
C ALA A 288 19.07 33.67 -0.87
N PRO A 289 20.07 34.18 -0.15
CA PRO A 289 20.39 33.72 1.17
C PRO A 289 19.18 33.95 2.12
N LEU A 290 18.82 32.94 2.88
CA LEU A 290 17.80 33.06 3.91
C LEU A 290 18.23 34.12 4.96
N PRO A 291 17.30 34.90 5.50
CA PRO A 291 17.61 35.77 6.66
C PRO A 291 18.31 34.93 7.74
N GLU A 292 19.33 35.52 8.39
CA GLU A 292 20.20 34.81 9.35
C GLU A 292 19.41 34.04 10.42
N GLN A 293 18.33 34.61 10.93
CA GLN A 293 17.48 33.96 11.92
C GLN A 293 16.77 32.72 11.37
N LEU A 294 16.31 32.77 10.11
CA LEU A 294 15.66 31.68 9.46
C LEU A 294 16.65 30.56 9.10
N SER A 295 17.87 30.94 8.68
CA SER A 295 18.97 30.00 8.44
C SER A 295 19.31 29.23 9.72
N ARG A 296 19.49 29.94 10.84
CA ARG A 296 19.77 29.33 12.15
C ARG A 296 18.64 28.40 12.63
N PHE A 297 17.39 28.80 12.40
CA PHE A 297 16.24 27.94 12.73
C PHE A 297 16.23 26.69 11.84
N THR A 298 16.43 26.83 10.55
CA THR A 298 16.47 25.71 9.61
C THR A 298 17.61 24.75 9.94
N ASP A 299 18.78 25.28 10.27
CA ASP A 299 19.93 24.48 10.69
C ASP A 299 19.63 23.72 11.99
N ALA A 300 19.08 24.39 12.99
CA ALA A 300 18.71 23.77 14.26
C ALA A 300 17.60 22.68 14.08
N TYR A 301 16.63 22.96 13.22
CA TYR A 301 15.58 22.00 12.86
C TYR A 301 16.16 20.76 12.18
N ASN A 302 16.98 20.96 11.13
CA ASN A 302 17.58 19.87 10.36
C ASN A 302 18.55 18.99 11.18
N HIS A 303 19.16 19.56 12.23
CA HIS A 303 20.05 18.83 13.14
C HIS A 303 19.33 18.34 14.42
N SER A 304 18.01 18.31 14.40
CA SER A 304 17.19 17.76 15.50
C SER A 304 16.48 16.47 15.07
N LEU A 305 15.72 15.86 15.99
CA LEU A 305 14.82 14.73 15.68
C LEU A 305 13.53 15.17 14.96
N ALA A 306 13.25 16.45 14.84
CA ALA A 306 12.00 16.94 14.28
C ALA A 306 11.75 16.51 12.81
N PRO A 307 12.76 16.48 11.91
CA PRO A 307 12.56 16.01 10.53
C PRO A 307 12.22 14.53 10.41
N SER A 308 12.53 13.73 11.43
CA SER A 308 12.33 12.28 11.39
C SER A 308 10.87 11.84 11.48
N SER A 309 9.95 12.73 11.87
CA SER A 309 8.55 12.43 12.19
C SER A 309 8.33 11.45 13.36
N LEU A 310 9.40 11.09 14.10
CA LEU A 310 9.31 10.22 15.28
C LEU A 310 8.66 10.90 16.47
N LEU A 311 8.80 12.22 16.59
CA LEU A 311 8.24 12.99 17.69
C LEU A 311 6.91 13.63 17.29
N PRO A 312 6.00 13.86 18.27
CA PRO A 312 4.74 14.53 18.02
C PRO A 312 4.92 15.85 17.28
N ASN A 313 4.23 15.98 16.16
CA ASN A 313 4.26 17.18 15.34
C ASN A 313 2.83 17.61 14.99
N PHE A 314 2.40 18.74 15.54
CA PHE A 314 1.05 19.27 15.35
C PHE A 314 0.91 20.22 14.13
N THR A 315 1.90 20.29 13.26
CA THR A 315 1.82 21.08 12.05
C THR A 315 0.85 20.45 11.07
N GLY A 316 -0.27 21.14 10.77
CA GLY A 316 -1.26 20.67 9.80
C GLY A 316 -2.47 19.91 10.39
N GLY A 317 -2.62 19.84 11.71
CA GLY A 317 -3.83 19.30 12.34
C GLY A 317 -3.92 17.79 12.47
N ARG A 318 -2.93 17.04 12.00
CA ARG A 318 -2.76 15.60 12.25
C ARG A 318 -1.35 15.34 12.76
N ASP A 319 -1.27 14.57 13.83
CA ASP A 319 -0.01 14.03 14.30
C ASP A 319 0.14 12.59 13.78
N LEU A 320 1.16 12.38 12.96
CA LEU A 320 1.47 11.07 12.37
C LEU A 320 2.61 10.37 13.11
N SER A 321 3.10 10.92 14.22
CA SER A 321 4.20 10.30 14.96
C SER A 321 3.79 8.96 15.58
N PRO A 322 4.72 8.00 15.68
CA PRO A 322 4.45 6.72 16.34
C PRO A 322 4.14 6.83 17.84
N LEU A 323 4.40 7.99 18.46
CA LEU A 323 4.23 8.22 19.90
C LEU A 323 2.89 8.83 20.29
N MET A 324 2.18 9.46 19.37
CA MET A 324 0.93 10.17 19.68
C MET A 324 -0.30 9.37 19.24
N ASN A 325 -1.38 9.58 19.97
CA ASN A 325 -2.75 9.12 19.71
C ASN A 325 -3.01 7.61 19.77
N ARG A 326 -2.06 6.81 20.23
CA ARG A 326 -2.31 5.39 20.25
C ARG A 326 -1.82 4.79 21.55
N ASN A 327 -2.79 4.41 22.34
CA ASN A 327 -2.53 3.58 23.50
C ASN A 327 -1.94 2.26 22.98
N PRO A 328 -0.67 1.92 23.27
CA PRO A 328 -0.10 0.64 22.86
C PRO A 328 -0.84 -0.56 23.49
N LEU A 329 -1.79 -0.29 24.39
CA LEU A 329 -2.70 -1.26 24.99
C LEU A 329 -4.04 -1.36 24.26
N ALA A 330 -4.35 -0.47 23.31
CA ALA A 330 -5.60 -0.52 22.56
C ALA A 330 -5.45 -1.31 21.29
N ALA A 331 -6.50 -2.06 20.94
CA ALA A 331 -6.61 -2.78 19.66
C ALA A 331 -6.53 -1.86 18.41
N ASP A 332 -6.53 -0.55 18.63
CA ASP A 332 -6.47 0.51 17.61
C ASP A 332 -5.04 1.04 17.37
N CYS A 333 -4.00 0.31 17.77
CA CYS A 333 -2.63 0.64 17.37
C CYS A 333 -2.50 0.49 15.84
N PRO A 334 -1.87 1.45 15.10
CA PRO A 334 -1.78 1.36 13.62
C PRO A 334 -1.02 0.16 13.09
N CYS A 335 -0.13 -0.37 13.90
CA CYS A 335 0.47 -1.66 13.63
C CYS A 335 -0.55 -2.82 13.49
N TRP A 336 -1.86 -2.55 13.60
CA TRP A 336 -2.96 -3.50 13.47
C TRP A 336 -3.77 -3.35 12.18
N MET A 337 -3.54 -2.31 11.39
CA MET A 337 -4.18 -2.17 10.09
C MET A 337 -3.37 -2.86 8.99
N VAL A 338 -3.01 -4.12 9.25
CA VAL A 338 -2.49 -5.03 8.22
C VAL A 338 -3.34 -6.29 8.19
#